data_256afc712ed0c98a96060303334055c9
#
_entry.id   256afc712ed0c98a96060303334055c9
#
_cell.length_a   1.000
_cell.length_b   1.000
_cell.length_c   1.000
_cell.angle_alpha   90.00
_cell.angle_beta   90.00
_cell.angle_gamma   90.00
#
_symmetry.space_group_name_H-M   'P 1'
#
loop_
_entity.id
_entity.type
_entity.pdbx_description
1 polymer ?
#
loop_
_entity_poly.entity_id
_entity_poly.type
_entity_poly.pdbx_seq_one_letter_code
_entity_poly.pdbx_strand_id
1 'polypeptide(L)'
;MSNSNFEQIPVIPLDSVVKKLNLVLGNKMILIAGRCKAIFDGRIKSTLGEGDRFLQIKRDLSIVLHGPIGVKPLNWQKPQAGPIEFKVSNSLLEMITHRTKTKETLIITFTNLANISVWHAIDETELEIYGDESDLVKYLVANPDEIEKGFQVLRTEYSTDVGPVDIRGMSESGEAIVEVKKRNASPANAHQLKRYIEYFESTEKKTVRGILIAPEFPQKVLAYLEQNNLEAKIVHWKEIFPIIKRPKSAKLEDFFDKKNK
;
A
#
# COMPACT_ATOMS: atom_id res chain seq x y z
N MET A 1 -22.92 -13.17 -26.98
CA MET A 1 -21.78 -14.10 -26.91
C MET A 1 -20.89 -13.60 -25.79
N SER A 2 -20.86 -14.26 -24.64
CA SER A 2 -20.02 -13.84 -23.51
C SER A 2 -18.57 -14.14 -23.88
N ASN A 3 -17.81 -13.13 -24.26
CA ASN A 3 -16.35 -13.24 -24.25
C ASN A 3 -15.94 -13.42 -22.78
N SER A 4 -15.90 -14.66 -22.31
CA SER A 4 -15.28 -14.94 -21.03
C SER A 4 -13.79 -14.69 -21.22
N ASN A 5 -13.31 -13.55 -20.72
CA ASN A 5 -11.89 -13.22 -20.66
C ASN A 5 -11.08 -14.24 -19.80
N PHE A 6 -11.77 -15.25 -19.29
CA PHE A 6 -11.25 -16.30 -18.42
C PHE A 6 -11.10 -17.62 -19.20
N GLU A 7 -9.93 -18.23 -19.09
CA GLU A 7 -9.59 -19.49 -19.73
C GLU A 7 -8.92 -20.41 -18.70
N GLN A 8 -9.42 -21.64 -18.60
CA GLN A 8 -8.77 -22.71 -17.85
C GLN A 8 -7.88 -23.51 -18.82
N ILE A 9 -6.59 -23.61 -18.48
CA ILE A 9 -5.62 -24.37 -19.28
C ILE A 9 -5.59 -25.81 -18.77
N PRO A 10 -5.75 -26.82 -19.64
CA PRO A 10 -5.48 -28.20 -19.27
C PRO A 10 -4.07 -28.36 -18.69
N VAL A 11 -3.93 -29.09 -17.59
CA VAL A 11 -2.65 -29.23 -16.88
C VAL A 11 -1.67 -30.20 -17.60
N ILE A 12 -2.12 -30.90 -18.62
CA ILE A 12 -1.35 -31.82 -19.47
C ILE A 12 -1.76 -31.65 -20.94
N PRO A 13 -0.86 -31.86 -21.93
CA PRO A 13 0.57 -32.13 -21.75
C PRO A 13 1.36 -30.88 -21.36
N LEU A 14 2.42 -31.03 -20.56
CA LEU A 14 3.20 -29.93 -19.99
C LEU A 14 3.83 -29.00 -21.04
N ASP A 15 4.28 -29.51 -22.18
CA ASP A 15 4.84 -28.69 -23.26
C ASP A 15 3.81 -27.67 -23.79
N SER A 16 2.55 -28.07 -23.91
CA SER A 16 1.46 -27.19 -24.31
C SER A 16 1.17 -26.15 -23.23
N VAL A 17 1.22 -26.54 -21.95
CA VAL A 17 1.09 -25.64 -20.79
C VAL A 17 2.18 -24.59 -20.83
N VAL A 18 3.44 -24.99 -20.94
CA VAL A 18 4.60 -24.09 -21.00
C VAL A 18 4.47 -23.09 -22.15
N LYS A 19 4.17 -23.57 -23.35
CA LYS A 19 3.97 -22.71 -24.52
C LYS A 19 2.88 -21.68 -24.29
N LYS A 20 1.75 -22.10 -23.72
CA LYS A 20 0.62 -21.20 -23.45
C LYS A 20 0.96 -20.19 -22.36
N LEU A 21 1.57 -20.60 -21.26
CA LEU A 21 1.95 -19.72 -20.16
C LEU A 21 2.95 -18.65 -20.61
N ASN A 22 4.01 -19.04 -21.32
CA ASN A 22 4.98 -18.08 -21.86
C ASN A 22 4.35 -17.09 -22.86
N LEU A 23 3.38 -17.54 -23.67
CA LEU A 23 2.67 -16.67 -24.62
C LEU A 23 1.83 -15.58 -23.94
N VAL A 24 1.26 -15.87 -22.77
CA VAL A 24 0.31 -14.96 -22.09
C VAL A 24 0.97 -14.09 -21.01
N LEU A 25 2.25 -14.31 -20.68
CA LEU A 25 3.01 -13.46 -19.76
C LEU A 25 2.96 -11.99 -20.18
N GLY A 26 2.71 -11.10 -19.20
CA GLY A 26 2.58 -9.66 -19.42
C GLY A 26 1.24 -9.23 -20.06
N ASN A 27 0.50 -10.15 -20.69
CA ASN A 27 -0.79 -9.84 -21.33
C ASN A 27 -1.99 -10.28 -20.50
N LYS A 28 -1.89 -11.42 -19.85
CA LYS A 28 -2.95 -11.98 -19.00
C LYS A 28 -2.44 -12.18 -17.58
N MET A 29 -3.37 -12.18 -16.66
CA MET A 29 -3.13 -12.63 -15.29
C MET A 29 -3.11 -14.16 -15.29
N ILE A 30 -2.16 -14.77 -14.58
CA ILE A 30 -1.97 -16.20 -14.46
C ILE A 30 -2.17 -16.62 -13.02
N LEU A 31 -2.94 -17.66 -12.79
CA LEU A 31 -3.11 -18.32 -11.50
C LEU A 31 -2.83 -19.81 -11.65
N ILE A 32 -1.90 -20.32 -10.85
CA ILE A 32 -1.55 -21.76 -10.82
C ILE A 32 -1.75 -22.26 -9.39
N ALA A 33 -2.64 -23.21 -9.20
CA ALA A 33 -2.82 -23.94 -7.95
C ALA A 33 -2.21 -25.35 -8.09
N GLY A 34 -1.46 -25.77 -7.06
CA GLY A 34 -0.85 -27.08 -7.07
C GLY A 34 0.15 -27.29 -5.94
N ARG A 35 0.73 -28.47 -5.91
CA ARG A 35 1.78 -28.80 -4.95
C ARG A 35 3.13 -28.40 -5.54
N CYS A 36 3.89 -27.61 -4.81
CA CYS A 36 5.17 -27.10 -5.31
C CYS A 36 6.21 -26.91 -4.20
N LYS A 37 7.46 -26.81 -4.62
CA LYS A 37 8.59 -26.34 -3.83
C LYS A 37 9.14 -25.06 -4.44
N ALA A 38 9.82 -24.23 -3.63
CA ALA A 38 10.44 -23.02 -4.15
C ALA A 38 11.82 -22.79 -3.55
N ILE A 39 12.71 -22.21 -4.35
CA ILE A 39 14.05 -21.78 -3.96
C ILE A 39 14.17 -20.32 -4.33
N PHE A 40 14.55 -19.53 -3.35
CA PHE A 40 14.93 -18.12 -3.53
C PHE A 40 16.42 -17.96 -3.21
N ASP A 41 17.18 -17.48 -4.17
CA ASP A 41 18.60 -17.13 -4.03
C ASP A 41 18.76 -15.62 -4.28
N GLY A 42 19.08 -14.89 -3.23
CA GLY A 42 19.25 -13.45 -3.22
C GLY A 42 20.07 -13.01 -2.01
N ARG A 43 19.76 -11.84 -1.45
CA ARG A 43 20.41 -11.37 -0.20
C ARG A 43 20.30 -12.38 0.93
N ILE A 44 19.18 -13.07 1.00
CA ILE A 44 18.93 -14.20 1.91
C ILE A 44 18.52 -15.37 1.04
N LYS A 45 19.20 -16.50 1.22
CA LYS A 45 18.79 -17.74 0.59
C LYS A 45 17.67 -18.37 1.40
N SER A 46 16.59 -18.75 0.75
CA SER A 46 15.49 -19.45 1.40
C SER A 46 14.94 -20.57 0.53
N THR A 47 14.47 -21.62 1.18
CA THR A 47 13.83 -22.75 0.54
C THR A 47 12.48 -23.00 1.16
N LEU A 48 11.48 -23.27 0.32
CA LEU A 48 10.20 -23.77 0.74
C LEU A 48 10.10 -25.24 0.30
N GLY A 49 9.98 -26.11 1.28
CA GLY A 49 9.71 -27.53 1.05
C GLY A 49 8.39 -27.73 0.27
N GLU A 50 8.08 -28.96 -0.07
CA GLU A 50 6.88 -29.30 -0.81
C GLU A 50 5.60 -28.99 -0.04
N GLY A 51 4.62 -28.40 -0.69
CA GLY A 51 3.32 -28.06 -0.09
C GLY A 51 2.34 -27.50 -1.10
N ASP A 52 1.05 -27.50 -0.72
CA ASP A 52 -0.03 -26.99 -1.55
C ASP A 52 -0.02 -25.46 -1.51
N ARG A 53 0.04 -24.83 -2.68
CA ARG A 53 0.18 -23.40 -2.83
C ARG A 53 -0.54 -22.91 -4.07
N PHE A 54 -0.72 -21.60 -4.15
CA PHE A 54 -1.06 -21.00 -5.42
C PHE A 54 -0.11 -19.85 -5.76
N LEU A 55 0.27 -19.82 -7.02
CA LEU A 55 1.10 -18.81 -7.64
C LEU A 55 0.21 -17.86 -8.43
N GLN A 56 0.35 -16.58 -8.20
CA GLN A 56 -0.27 -15.51 -8.98
C GLN A 56 0.81 -14.72 -9.70
N ILE A 57 0.66 -14.56 -11.02
CA ILE A 57 1.48 -13.65 -11.82
C ILE A 57 0.55 -12.64 -12.46
N LYS A 58 0.77 -11.36 -12.18
CA LYS A 58 -0.04 -10.27 -12.69
C LYS A 58 0.44 -9.80 -14.05
N ARG A 59 -0.34 -8.95 -14.73
CA ARG A 59 0.01 -8.40 -16.04
C ARG A 59 1.27 -7.54 -16.02
N ASP A 60 1.58 -6.91 -14.92
CA ASP A 60 2.80 -6.13 -14.67
C ASP A 60 4.01 -7.01 -14.31
N LEU A 61 3.85 -8.34 -14.38
CA LEU A 61 4.84 -9.36 -14.02
C LEU A 61 5.19 -9.37 -12.51
N SER A 62 4.37 -8.78 -11.66
CA SER A 62 4.48 -9.02 -10.22
C SER A 62 4.07 -10.46 -9.90
N ILE A 63 4.80 -11.07 -8.96
CA ILE A 63 4.64 -12.47 -8.55
C ILE A 63 4.22 -12.52 -7.10
N VAL A 64 3.26 -13.37 -6.78
CA VAL A 64 2.84 -13.64 -5.39
C VAL A 64 2.62 -15.14 -5.23
N LEU A 65 3.30 -15.74 -4.25
CA LEU A 65 3.15 -17.15 -3.88
C LEU A 65 2.52 -17.25 -2.49
N HIS A 66 1.33 -17.80 -2.41
CA HIS A 66 0.60 -18.02 -1.15
C HIS A 66 0.58 -19.48 -0.74
N GLY A 67 0.61 -19.71 0.57
CA GLY A 67 0.26 -20.99 1.19
C GLY A 67 -1.24 -21.10 1.45
N PRO A 68 -1.68 -22.24 2.00
CA PRO A 68 -3.09 -22.50 2.30
C PRO A 68 -3.60 -21.75 3.54
N ILE A 69 -2.71 -21.14 4.31
CA ILE A 69 -3.03 -20.48 5.59
C ILE A 69 -2.28 -19.15 5.66
N GLY A 70 -2.90 -18.16 6.28
CA GLY A 70 -2.33 -16.83 6.56
C GLY A 70 -2.54 -15.83 5.43
N VAL A 71 -2.51 -14.55 5.80
CA VAL A 71 -2.75 -13.43 4.87
C VAL A 71 -1.47 -12.97 4.16
N LYS A 72 -0.30 -13.25 4.74
CA LYS A 72 0.98 -12.85 4.14
C LYS A 72 1.42 -13.87 3.11
N PRO A 73 1.89 -13.42 1.92
CA PRO A 73 2.46 -14.33 0.96
C PRO A 73 3.75 -14.97 1.49
N LEU A 74 4.03 -16.18 1.07
CA LEU A 74 5.28 -16.89 1.35
C LEU A 74 6.46 -16.27 0.59
N ASN A 75 6.20 -15.79 -0.62
CA ASN A 75 7.13 -15.00 -1.43
C ASN A 75 6.36 -14.02 -2.30
N TRP A 76 6.94 -12.86 -2.56
CA TRP A 76 6.39 -11.89 -3.49
C TRP A 76 7.51 -11.11 -4.17
N GLN A 77 7.28 -10.72 -5.41
CA GLN A 77 8.21 -9.91 -6.17
C GLN A 77 7.48 -8.75 -6.85
N LYS A 78 8.10 -7.58 -6.80
CA LYS A 78 7.59 -6.36 -7.43
C LYS A 78 7.53 -6.50 -8.96
N PRO A 79 6.74 -5.67 -9.65
CA PRO A 79 6.76 -5.55 -11.11
C PRO A 79 8.18 -5.39 -11.65
N GLN A 80 8.42 -5.85 -12.89
CA GLN A 80 9.70 -5.74 -13.58
C GLN A 80 10.87 -6.42 -12.86
N ALA A 81 10.55 -7.48 -12.12
CA ALA A 81 11.56 -8.25 -11.40
C ALA A 81 12.65 -8.85 -12.31
N GLY A 82 12.40 -8.96 -13.57
CA GLY A 82 13.22 -9.61 -14.60
C GLY A 82 12.36 -10.56 -15.45
N PRO A 83 12.94 -11.20 -16.46
CA PRO A 83 12.20 -12.17 -17.27
C PRO A 83 11.66 -13.30 -16.41
N ILE A 84 10.42 -13.68 -16.68
CA ILE A 84 9.79 -14.89 -16.14
C ILE A 84 9.75 -15.89 -17.26
N GLU A 85 10.15 -17.11 -16.97
CA GLU A 85 10.13 -18.22 -17.93
C GLU A 85 9.49 -19.45 -17.29
N PHE A 86 8.59 -20.10 -18.04
CA PHE A 86 8.11 -21.43 -17.74
C PHE A 86 8.81 -22.43 -18.61
N LYS A 87 9.22 -23.56 -18.03
CA LYS A 87 9.81 -24.69 -18.76
C LYS A 87 9.42 -26.03 -18.15
N VAL A 88 9.64 -27.10 -18.88
CA VAL A 88 9.59 -28.46 -18.35
C VAL A 88 11.00 -28.84 -17.89
N SER A 89 11.14 -29.26 -16.66
CA SER A 89 12.39 -29.73 -16.05
C SER A 89 12.10 -31.04 -15.30
N ASN A 90 12.80 -32.12 -15.61
CA ASN A 90 12.57 -33.46 -15.03
C ASN A 90 11.07 -33.87 -15.01
N SER A 91 10.37 -33.64 -16.12
CA SER A 91 8.93 -33.90 -16.28
C SER A 91 8.03 -33.11 -15.33
N LEU A 92 8.48 -32.00 -14.78
CA LEU A 92 7.75 -31.09 -13.91
C LEU A 92 7.67 -29.70 -14.52
N LEU A 93 6.60 -28.97 -14.21
CA LEU A 93 6.49 -27.55 -14.55
C LEU A 93 7.38 -26.74 -13.62
N GLU A 94 8.28 -25.96 -14.20
CA GLU A 94 9.15 -25.04 -13.47
C GLU A 94 8.92 -23.60 -13.94
N MET A 95 8.79 -22.66 -13.00
CA MET A 95 8.81 -21.23 -13.24
C MET A 95 10.10 -20.66 -12.68
N ILE A 96 10.82 -19.90 -13.50
CA ILE A 96 12.06 -19.23 -13.11
C ILE A 96 11.92 -17.74 -13.39
N THR A 97 12.41 -16.94 -12.46
CA THR A 97 12.65 -15.53 -12.71
C THR A 97 14.02 -15.12 -12.15
N HIS A 98 14.71 -14.26 -12.89
CA HIS A 98 16.02 -13.78 -12.52
C HIS A 98 16.06 -12.25 -12.57
N ARG A 99 16.39 -11.63 -11.44
CA ARG A 99 16.56 -10.19 -11.32
C ARG A 99 18.01 -9.79 -11.62
N THR A 100 18.24 -9.13 -12.73
CA THR A 100 19.59 -8.72 -13.14
C THR A 100 20.23 -7.70 -12.20
N LYS A 101 19.45 -6.71 -11.72
CA LYS A 101 19.95 -5.64 -10.82
C LYS A 101 20.35 -6.14 -9.43
N THR A 102 19.56 -7.02 -8.84
CA THR A 102 19.77 -7.52 -7.47
C THR A 102 20.44 -8.89 -7.46
N LYS A 103 20.63 -9.52 -8.63
CA LYS A 103 21.15 -10.89 -8.80
C LYS A 103 20.35 -11.94 -8.00
N GLU A 104 19.03 -11.73 -7.92
CA GLU A 104 18.11 -12.62 -7.21
C GLU A 104 17.45 -13.58 -8.18
N THR A 105 17.32 -14.83 -7.79
CA THR A 105 16.65 -15.88 -8.56
C THR A 105 15.55 -16.51 -7.72
N LEU A 106 14.36 -16.67 -8.30
CA LEU A 106 13.27 -17.46 -7.74
C LEU A 106 12.95 -18.60 -8.69
N ILE A 107 12.97 -19.84 -8.17
CA ILE A 107 12.59 -21.04 -8.89
C ILE A 107 11.41 -21.68 -8.16
N ILE A 108 10.31 -21.91 -8.84
CA ILE A 108 9.14 -22.64 -8.32
C ILE A 108 8.94 -23.88 -9.19
N THR A 109 9.00 -25.06 -8.57
CA THR A 109 8.82 -26.34 -9.23
C THR A 109 7.52 -26.98 -8.74
N PHE A 110 6.58 -27.19 -9.65
CA PHE A 110 5.30 -27.85 -9.36
C PHE A 110 5.45 -29.36 -9.51
N THR A 111 5.25 -30.08 -8.42
CA THR A 111 5.24 -31.54 -8.37
C THR A 111 3.86 -32.12 -8.68
N ASN A 112 2.82 -31.32 -8.50
CA ASN A 112 1.46 -31.63 -8.94
C ASN A 112 0.74 -30.33 -9.31
N LEU A 113 -0.01 -30.34 -10.41
CA LEU A 113 -0.83 -29.23 -10.89
C LEU A 113 -2.31 -29.57 -10.69
N ALA A 114 -2.99 -28.75 -9.89
CA ALA A 114 -4.43 -28.88 -9.65
C ALA A 114 -5.26 -28.00 -10.61
N ASN A 115 -4.80 -26.77 -10.86
CA ASN A 115 -5.51 -25.83 -11.74
C ASN A 115 -4.54 -24.81 -12.34
N ILE A 116 -4.78 -24.42 -13.58
CA ILE A 116 -4.14 -23.29 -14.25
C ILE A 116 -5.24 -22.45 -14.89
N SER A 117 -5.30 -21.19 -14.53
CA SER A 117 -6.27 -20.24 -15.06
C SER A 117 -5.58 -18.98 -15.55
N VAL A 118 -6.04 -18.46 -16.68
CA VAL A 118 -5.55 -17.21 -17.26
C VAL A 118 -6.72 -16.34 -17.70
N TRP A 119 -6.62 -15.03 -17.49
CA TRP A 119 -7.64 -14.10 -17.98
C TRP A 119 -7.07 -12.70 -18.19
N HIS A 120 -7.71 -11.95 -19.06
CA HIS A 120 -7.40 -10.55 -19.26
C HIS A 120 -8.07 -9.74 -18.15
N ALA A 121 -7.38 -9.63 -17.01
CA ALA A 121 -7.86 -8.85 -15.87
C ALA A 121 -7.72 -7.35 -16.16
N ILE A 122 -8.82 -6.61 -16.02
CA ILE A 122 -8.85 -5.15 -16.13
C ILE A 122 -9.39 -4.62 -14.81
N ASP A 123 -8.70 -3.67 -14.23
CA ASP A 123 -9.15 -2.89 -13.10
C ASP A 123 -8.93 -1.41 -13.45
N GLU A 124 -10.01 -0.71 -13.67
CA GLU A 124 -10.02 0.72 -14.02
C GLU A 124 -10.39 1.59 -12.82
N THR A 125 -10.58 0.94 -11.66
CA THR A 125 -10.95 1.62 -10.43
C THR A 125 -9.75 1.77 -9.51
N GLU A 126 -9.66 2.90 -8.86
CA GLU A 126 -8.70 3.13 -7.78
C GLU A 126 -9.36 2.82 -6.44
N LEU A 127 -8.56 2.33 -5.49
CA LEU A 127 -9.01 2.17 -4.11
C LEU A 127 -9.17 3.54 -3.47
N GLU A 128 -10.40 3.97 -3.31
CA GLU A 128 -10.70 5.19 -2.58
C GLU A 128 -10.72 4.90 -1.07
N ILE A 129 -9.82 5.54 -0.35
CA ILE A 129 -9.74 5.42 1.12
C ILE A 129 -10.31 6.70 1.72
N TYR A 130 -11.35 6.57 2.53
CA TYR A 130 -12.00 7.70 3.23
C TYR A 130 -11.65 7.70 4.70
N GLY A 131 -11.44 8.91 5.22
CA GLY A 131 -11.10 9.10 6.62
C GLY A 131 -9.68 8.67 6.97
N ASP A 132 -8.73 8.85 6.07
CA ASP A 132 -7.31 8.79 6.36
C ASP A 132 -6.76 10.13 6.89
N GLU A 133 -5.46 10.24 7.08
CA GLU A 133 -4.84 11.50 7.55
C GLU A 133 -4.98 12.62 6.52
N SER A 134 -4.95 12.31 5.21
CA SER A 134 -5.09 13.32 4.16
C SER A 134 -6.50 13.93 4.14
N ASP A 135 -7.53 13.16 4.44
CA ASP A 135 -8.89 13.68 4.54
C ASP A 135 -9.04 14.61 5.75
N LEU A 136 -8.34 14.32 6.85
CA LEU A 136 -8.30 15.19 8.02
C LEU A 136 -7.59 16.51 7.72
N VAL A 137 -6.48 16.44 7.00
CA VAL A 137 -5.77 17.64 6.50
C VAL A 137 -6.70 18.49 5.64
N LYS A 138 -7.39 17.88 4.65
CA LYS A 138 -8.36 18.59 3.80
C LYS A 138 -9.49 19.23 4.61
N TYR A 139 -10.01 18.52 5.62
CA TYR A 139 -11.03 19.07 6.52
C TYR A 139 -10.51 20.30 7.27
N LEU A 140 -9.32 20.23 7.87
CA LEU A 140 -8.72 21.33 8.60
C LEU A 140 -8.39 22.52 7.69
N VAL A 141 -7.98 22.27 6.46
CA VAL A 141 -7.76 23.32 5.45
C VAL A 141 -9.06 24.03 5.09
N ALA A 142 -10.17 23.29 5.00
CA ALA A 142 -11.48 23.86 4.75
C ALA A 142 -12.11 24.56 6.00
N ASN A 143 -11.63 24.20 7.21
CA ASN A 143 -12.12 24.70 8.49
C ASN A 143 -10.92 25.11 9.38
N PRO A 144 -10.15 26.13 8.99
CA PRO A 144 -8.87 26.44 9.67
C PRO A 144 -9.06 26.93 11.12
N ASP A 145 -10.21 27.45 11.48
CA ASP A 145 -10.55 27.82 12.86
C ASP A 145 -10.57 26.62 13.83
N GLU A 146 -10.68 25.40 13.30
CA GLU A 146 -10.52 24.17 14.09
C GLU A 146 -9.06 23.96 14.56
N ILE A 147 -8.09 24.52 13.85
CA ILE A 147 -6.69 24.55 14.29
C ILE A 147 -6.54 25.64 15.37
N GLU A 148 -6.80 26.87 15.00
CA GLU A 148 -6.76 28.05 15.85
C GLU A 148 -7.66 29.13 15.25
N LYS A 149 -8.36 29.92 16.08
CA LYS A 149 -9.21 30.99 15.60
C LYS A 149 -8.43 32.00 14.75
N GLY A 150 -8.93 32.24 13.54
CA GLY A 150 -8.28 33.14 12.57
C GLY A 150 -7.05 32.54 11.88
N PHE A 151 -6.85 31.24 11.97
CA PHE A 151 -5.75 30.57 11.28
C PHE A 151 -5.93 30.64 9.77
N GLN A 152 -4.87 31.03 9.06
CA GLN A 152 -4.83 31.11 7.60
C GLN A 152 -3.85 30.08 7.07
N VAL A 153 -4.33 29.15 6.25
CA VAL A 153 -3.49 28.14 5.61
C VAL A 153 -2.67 28.79 4.49
N LEU A 154 -1.36 28.66 4.55
CA LEU A 154 -0.43 29.15 3.53
C LEU A 154 -0.03 28.06 2.54
N ARG A 155 0.23 26.85 3.04
CA ARG A 155 0.62 25.69 2.23
C ARG A 155 0.18 24.39 2.89
N THR A 156 -0.02 23.35 2.05
CA THR A 156 -0.27 21.97 2.46
C THR A 156 0.71 21.04 1.79
N GLU A 157 0.99 19.89 2.41
CA GLU A 157 1.87 18.84 1.86
C GLU A 157 3.22 19.42 1.39
N TYR A 158 3.80 20.30 2.17
CA TYR A 158 5.04 20.98 1.86
C TYR A 158 6.24 20.06 2.07
N SER A 159 6.91 19.66 0.98
CA SER A 159 8.11 18.81 1.06
C SER A 159 9.29 19.57 1.62
N THR A 160 9.94 18.99 2.63
CA THR A 160 11.21 19.45 3.21
C THR A 160 12.24 18.32 3.16
N ASP A 161 13.51 18.63 3.38
CA ASP A 161 14.59 17.62 3.44
C ASP A 161 14.41 16.65 4.62
N VAL A 162 13.60 17.01 5.60
CA VAL A 162 13.32 16.20 6.80
C VAL A 162 11.94 15.50 6.75
N GLY A 163 11.22 15.65 5.65
CA GLY A 163 9.92 15.03 5.39
C GLY A 163 8.83 16.03 4.98
N PRO A 164 7.67 15.55 4.55
CA PRO A 164 6.53 16.40 4.20
C PRO A 164 5.86 16.96 5.47
N VAL A 165 5.53 18.23 5.43
CA VAL A 165 4.75 18.93 6.46
C VAL A 165 3.28 18.97 6.04
N ASP A 166 2.35 18.60 6.93
CA ASP A 166 0.93 18.50 6.59
C ASP A 166 0.32 19.89 6.29
N ILE A 167 0.48 20.87 7.20
CA ILE A 167 -0.05 22.22 7.01
C ILE A 167 0.98 23.25 7.52
N ARG A 168 1.17 24.31 6.75
CA ARG A 168 1.86 25.53 7.15
C ARG A 168 0.88 26.68 7.08
N GLY A 169 0.80 27.47 8.13
CA GLY A 169 -0.16 28.57 8.22
C GLY A 169 0.27 29.70 9.14
N MET A 170 -0.58 30.70 9.27
CA MET A 170 -0.35 31.92 10.04
C MET A 170 -1.60 32.24 10.85
N SER A 171 -1.43 32.71 12.08
CA SER A 171 -2.47 33.32 12.90
C SER A 171 -1.96 34.59 13.54
N GLU A 172 -2.76 35.21 14.41
CA GLU A 172 -2.30 36.35 15.28
C GLU A 172 -1.13 35.92 16.17
N SER A 173 -1.06 34.64 16.56
CA SER A 173 0.02 34.07 17.38
C SER A 173 1.31 33.80 16.60
N GLY A 174 1.33 34.05 15.29
CA GLY A 174 2.48 33.86 14.42
C GLY A 174 2.35 32.67 13.43
N GLU A 175 3.43 32.44 12.70
CA GLU A 175 3.52 31.33 11.74
C GLU A 175 3.60 29.99 12.47
N ALA A 176 2.87 28.99 11.98
CA ALA A 176 2.84 27.65 12.58
C ALA A 176 2.97 26.54 11.55
N ILE A 177 3.64 25.48 11.99
CA ILE A 177 3.74 24.17 11.32
C ILE A 177 2.83 23.21 12.07
N VAL A 178 1.90 22.60 11.35
CA VAL A 178 0.89 21.69 11.91
C VAL A 178 1.13 20.28 11.38
N GLU A 179 1.23 19.35 12.30
CA GLU A 179 1.29 17.91 12.04
C GLU A 179 -0.01 17.26 12.50
N VAL A 180 -0.65 16.48 11.63
CA VAL A 180 -1.97 15.88 11.86
C VAL A 180 -1.87 14.38 12.01
N LYS A 181 -2.46 13.81 13.04
CA LYS A 181 -2.50 12.37 13.27
C LYS A 181 -3.92 11.87 13.50
N LYS A 182 -4.28 10.84 12.75
CA LYS A 182 -5.57 10.16 12.89
C LYS A 182 -5.68 9.35 14.19
N ARG A 183 -4.56 8.83 14.67
CA ARG A 183 -4.46 8.02 15.90
C ARG A 183 -3.93 8.84 17.04
N ASN A 184 -4.01 8.26 18.25
CA ASN A 184 -3.40 8.88 19.44
C ASN A 184 -1.94 9.24 19.18
N ALA A 185 -1.54 10.40 19.66
CA ALA A 185 -0.18 10.89 19.48
C ALA A 185 0.85 9.94 20.09
N SER A 186 1.98 9.83 19.44
CA SER A 186 3.12 9.02 19.90
C SER A 186 4.36 9.87 20.10
N PRO A 187 5.36 9.42 20.86
CA PRO A 187 6.65 10.11 20.97
C PRO A 187 7.30 10.38 19.59
N ALA A 188 7.17 9.43 18.66
CA ALA A 188 7.69 9.59 17.30
C ALA A 188 7.06 10.78 16.56
N ASN A 189 5.76 11.05 16.76
CA ASN A 189 5.08 12.19 16.16
C ASN A 189 5.57 13.53 16.75
N ALA A 190 5.78 13.59 18.05
CA ALA A 190 6.33 14.78 18.70
C ALA A 190 7.77 15.06 18.25
N HIS A 191 8.60 14.02 18.12
CA HIS A 191 9.95 14.14 17.56
C HIS A 191 9.94 14.55 16.08
N GLN A 192 8.98 14.09 15.29
CA GLN A 192 8.79 14.49 13.90
C GLN A 192 8.49 15.98 13.81
N LEU A 193 7.52 16.47 14.58
CA LEU A 193 7.18 17.89 14.63
C LEU A 193 8.38 18.74 15.04
N LYS A 194 9.14 18.33 16.08
CA LYS A 194 10.33 19.04 16.49
C LYS A 194 11.36 19.18 15.37
N ARG A 195 11.63 18.09 14.61
CA ARG A 195 12.55 18.15 13.46
C ARG A 195 12.10 19.15 12.41
N TYR A 196 10.79 19.29 12.19
CA TYR A 196 10.27 20.31 11.27
C TYR A 196 10.57 21.71 11.77
N ILE A 197 10.33 22.00 13.07
CA ILE A 197 10.62 23.32 13.65
C ILE A 197 12.11 23.64 13.52
N GLU A 198 12.99 22.73 13.92
CA GLU A 198 14.45 22.89 13.80
C GLU A 198 14.90 23.12 12.34
N TYR A 199 14.24 22.46 11.37
CA TYR A 199 14.50 22.69 9.95
C TYR A 199 14.15 24.12 9.54
N PHE A 200 12.98 24.64 9.90
CA PHE A 200 12.58 26.00 9.56
C PHE A 200 13.44 27.05 10.25
N GLU A 201 13.82 26.84 11.50
CA GLU A 201 14.71 27.73 12.25
C GLU A 201 16.11 27.77 11.64
N SER A 202 16.66 26.61 11.26
CA SER A 202 18.02 26.53 10.71
C SER A 202 18.10 26.99 9.25
N THR A 203 17.12 26.60 8.42
CA THR A 203 17.17 26.80 6.97
C THR A 203 16.55 28.13 6.54
N GLU A 204 15.36 28.46 7.07
CA GLU A 204 14.65 29.68 6.72
C GLU A 204 14.95 30.84 7.69
N LYS A 205 15.66 30.56 8.79
CA LYS A 205 15.98 31.53 9.87
C LYS A 205 14.71 32.21 10.42
N LYS A 206 13.62 31.46 10.52
CA LYS A 206 12.32 31.90 10.99
C LYS A 206 11.93 31.15 12.26
N THR A 207 11.46 31.87 13.24
CA THR A 207 10.80 31.26 14.39
C THR A 207 9.39 30.88 13.98
N VAL A 208 9.07 29.60 14.09
CA VAL A 208 7.75 29.04 13.79
C VAL A 208 7.25 28.22 14.97
N ARG A 209 5.95 28.26 15.20
CA ARG A 209 5.28 27.43 16.21
C ARG A 209 5.07 26.02 15.67
N GLY A 210 5.04 25.02 16.53
CA GLY A 210 4.73 23.64 16.18
C GLY A 210 3.44 23.18 16.84
N ILE A 211 2.46 22.75 16.07
CA ILE A 211 1.16 22.26 16.57
C ILE A 211 0.99 20.80 16.15
N LEU A 212 0.90 19.89 17.12
CA LEU A 212 0.53 18.50 16.88
C LEU A 212 -0.96 18.31 17.12
N ILE A 213 -1.69 17.83 16.10
CA ILE A 213 -3.12 17.56 16.18
C ILE A 213 -3.34 16.05 16.23
N ALA A 214 -4.05 15.57 17.27
CA ALA A 214 -4.39 14.17 17.45
C ALA A 214 -5.64 14.03 18.32
N PRO A 215 -6.34 12.85 18.31
CA PRO A 215 -7.51 12.64 19.17
C PRO A 215 -7.17 12.52 20.65
N GLU A 216 -5.94 12.13 20.99
CA GLU A 216 -5.52 11.92 22.37
C GLU A 216 -4.00 12.01 22.49
N PHE A 217 -3.51 12.47 23.64
CA PHE A 217 -2.10 12.65 23.93
C PHE A 217 -1.71 11.92 25.22
N PRO A 218 -0.86 10.89 25.16
CA PRO A 218 -0.27 10.29 26.34
C PRO A 218 0.57 11.29 27.14
N GLN A 219 0.60 11.15 28.46
CA GLN A 219 1.31 12.08 29.38
C GLN A 219 2.77 12.34 28.98
N LYS A 220 3.47 11.30 28.53
CA LYS A 220 4.87 11.42 28.07
C LYS A 220 5.02 12.30 26.83
N VAL A 221 4.01 12.28 25.94
CA VAL A 221 4.00 13.12 24.74
C VAL A 221 3.75 14.56 25.10
N LEU A 222 2.77 14.83 25.99
CA LEU A 222 2.49 16.18 26.48
C LEU A 222 3.72 16.80 27.15
N ALA A 223 4.39 16.05 28.04
CA ALA A 223 5.60 16.53 28.71
C ALA A 223 6.72 16.86 27.70
N TYR A 224 6.89 16.05 26.65
CA TYR A 224 7.88 16.32 25.61
C TYR A 224 7.53 17.57 24.79
N LEU A 225 6.26 17.73 24.39
CA LEU A 225 5.79 18.91 23.66
C LEU A 225 6.02 20.19 24.48
N GLU A 226 5.64 20.18 25.75
CA GLU A 226 5.84 21.30 26.67
C GLU A 226 7.33 21.68 26.83
N GLN A 227 8.20 20.69 27.07
CA GLN A 227 9.65 20.90 27.19
C GLN A 227 10.30 21.48 25.93
N ASN A 228 9.66 21.34 24.78
CA ASN A 228 10.19 21.79 23.50
C ASN A 228 9.40 22.96 22.90
N ASN A 229 8.56 23.62 23.68
CA ASN A 229 7.68 24.73 23.26
C ASN A 229 6.80 24.37 22.05
N LEU A 230 6.32 23.11 22.00
CA LEU A 230 5.40 22.61 21.01
C LEU A 230 3.99 22.50 21.58
N GLU A 231 3.00 22.65 20.74
CA GLU A 231 1.59 22.70 21.12
C GLU A 231 0.87 21.40 20.82
N ALA A 232 -0.05 21.00 21.70
CA ALA A 232 -0.97 19.89 21.49
C ALA A 232 -2.37 20.42 21.23
N LYS A 233 -3.01 19.97 20.16
CA LYS A 233 -4.41 20.25 19.85
C LYS A 233 -5.19 18.94 19.75
N ILE A 234 -6.22 18.80 20.60
CA ILE A 234 -7.10 17.62 20.55
C ILE A 234 -8.20 17.87 19.52
N VAL A 235 -8.38 16.92 18.60
CA VAL A 235 -9.50 16.91 17.66
C VAL A 235 -10.08 15.49 17.58
N HIS A 236 -11.36 15.37 17.86
CA HIS A 236 -12.06 14.08 17.86
C HIS A 236 -12.58 13.72 16.47
N TRP A 237 -11.75 13.09 15.65
CA TRP A 237 -12.04 12.74 14.26
C TRP A 237 -13.32 11.92 14.07
N LYS A 238 -13.74 11.13 15.08
CA LYS A 238 -14.98 10.36 15.03
C LYS A 238 -16.24 11.24 14.85
N GLU A 239 -16.17 12.47 15.29
CA GLU A 239 -17.24 13.45 15.13
C GLU A 239 -17.20 14.14 13.77
N ILE A 240 -16.00 14.19 13.17
CA ILE A 240 -15.74 14.84 11.89
C ILE A 240 -15.99 13.90 10.71
N PHE A 241 -15.62 12.62 10.80
CA PHE A 241 -15.79 11.67 9.71
C PHE A 241 -17.19 11.54 9.11
N PRO A 242 -18.29 11.68 9.86
CA PRO A 242 -19.62 11.73 9.27
C PRO A 242 -19.85 12.95 8.37
N ILE A 243 -19.09 14.05 8.61
CA ILE A 243 -19.19 15.31 7.86
C ILE A 243 -18.40 15.24 6.56
N ILE A 244 -17.31 14.47 6.53
CA ILE A 244 -16.55 14.17 5.31
C ILE A 244 -17.50 13.35 4.41
N LYS A 245 -18.07 14.01 3.39
CA LYS A 245 -19.01 13.39 2.45
C LYS A 245 -18.33 12.19 1.82
N ARG A 246 -18.73 10.99 2.24
CA ARG A 246 -18.43 9.77 1.50
C ARG A 246 -19.15 9.90 0.15
N PRO A 247 -18.51 9.61 -0.98
CA PRO A 247 -19.28 9.36 -2.20
C PRO A 247 -20.27 8.26 -1.84
N LYS A 248 -21.46 8.31 -2.40
CA LYS A 248 -22.45 7.24 -2.24
C LYS A 248 -21.80 5.97 -2.77
N SER A 249 -21.08 5.24 -1.91
CA SER A 249 -20.67 3.88 -2.22
C SER A 249 -21.94 3.14 -2.55
N ALA A 250 -21.99 2.53 -3.72
CA ALA A 250 -23.08 1.63 -4.07
C ALA A 250 -23.27 0.69 -2.88
N LYS A 251 -24.45 0.67 -2.31
CA LYS A 251 -24.74 -0.25 -1.20
C LYS A 251 -24.59 -1.66 -1.76
N LEU A 252 -24.16 -2.59 -0.92
CA LEU A 252 -24.06 -4.01 -1.33
C LEU A 252 -25.36 -4.50 -1.99
N GLU A 253 -26.49 -3.98 -1.53
CA GLU A 253 -27.85 -4.18 -2.09
C GLU A 253 -27.94 -3.80 -3.57
N ASP A 254 -27.28 -2.72 -4.01
CA ASP A 254 -27.30 -2.26 -5.41
C ASP A 254 -26.62 -3.26 -6.38
N PHE A 255 -25.79 -4.17 -5.87
CA PHE A 255 -25.16 -5.24 -6.65
C PHE A 255 -26.06 -6.47 -6.82
N PHE A 256 -26.99 -6.68 -5.91
CA PHE A 256 -27.90 -7.84 -5.96
C PHE A 256 -29.17 -7.57 -6.73
N ASP A 257 -29.63 -6.31 -6.82
CA ASP A 257 -30.87 -5.93 -7.53
C ASP A 257 -30.73 -5.88 -9.06
N LYS A 258 -29.50 -5.94 -9.63
CA LYS A 258 -29.30 -5.96 -11.09
C LYS A 258 -29.48 -7.33 -11.76
N LYS A 259 -29.82 -8.39 -11.01
CA LYS A 259 -30.02 -9.74 -11.57
C LYS A 259 -31.48 -10.11 -11.89
N ASN A 260 -32.44 -9.19 -11.67
CA ASN A 260 -33.87 -9.42 -11.91
C ASN A 260 -34.49 -8.35 -12.84
N LYS A 261 -33.82 -8.02 -13.93
CA LYS A 261 -34.48 -7.35 -15.07
C LYS A 261 -33.94 -7.87 -16.38
#